data_593ec78eccdf4ac8dd66e9cff6c3f1d3
#
_entry.id   593ec78eccdf4ac8dd66e9cff6c3f1d3
#
_cell.length_a   1.000
_cell.length_b   1.000
_cell.length_c   1.000
_cell.angle_alpha   90.00
_cell.angle_beta   90.00
_cell.angle_gamma   90.00
#
_symmetry.space_group_name_H-M   'P 1'
#
loop_
_entity.id
_entity.type
_entity.pdbx_description
1 polymer ?
#
loop_
_entity_poly.entity_id
_entity_poly.type
_entity_poly.pdbx_seq_one_letter_code
_entity_poly.pdbx_strand_id
1 'polypeptide(L)'
;KISKIMKIFVTGGAGFIASAFIKFYLNIDKKAKVLNVDKLGYASNLARLKQISSHPNYSFKKINLCNKKVLEDVINQFEPDTIVHFAAESHVDNSINKPDDFINSNIIGTFNLLSSVTKLKNKPYFIHISTDEVYGSCTKGEFKETNRYNPSSPYSASKASSDLLVNAWNKT
;
A
#
# COMPACT_ATOMS: atom_id res chain seq x y z
N LYS A 1 -20.00 -20.53 16.52
CA LYS A 1 -19.77 -19.71 15.29
C LYS A 1 -18.31 -19.87 14.89
N ILE A 2 -18.02 -20.49 13.76
CA ILE A 2 -16.66 -20.53 13.20
C ILE A 2 -16.32 -19.08 12.83
N SER A 3 -15.33 -18.49 13.50
CA SER A 3 -14.88 -17.15 13.16
C SER A 3 -14.28 -17.18 11.75
N LYS A 4 -14.72 -16.30 10.87
CA LYS A 4 -14.18 -16.15 9.52
C LYS A 4 -12.67 -15.88 9.59
N ILE A 5 -11.86 -16.60 8.82
CA ILE A 5 -10.42 -16.33 8.72
C ILE A 5 -10.24 -15.05 7.94
N MET A 6 -9.56 -14.06 8.53
CA MET A 6 -9.26 -12.78 7.91
C MET A 6 -8.21 -12.93 6.81
N LYS A 7 -8.49 -12.42 5.62
CA LYS A 7 -7.56 -12.39 4.47
C LYS A 7 -7.06 -10.96 4.26
N ILE A 8 -5.77 -10.73 4.47
CA ILE A 8 -5.15 -9.41 4.36
C ILE A 8 -4.19 -9.36 3.17
N PHE A 9 -4.43 -8.44 2.28
CA PHE A 9 -3.57 -8.15 1.15
C PHE A 9 -2.72 -6.93 1.48
N VAL A 10 -1.40 -7.10 1.54
CA VAL A 10 -0.46 -6.03 1.86
C VAL A 10 0.36 -5.69 0.64
N THR A 11 0.39 -4.43 0.24
CA THR A 11 1.27 -3.97 -0.84
C THR A 11 2.50 -3.28 -0.26
N GLY A 12 3.65 -3.41 -0.92
CA GLY A 12 4.90 -2.81 -0.45
C GLY A 12 5.47 -3.48 0.81
N GLY A 13 5.11 -4.76 1.04
CA GLY A 13 5.41 -5.44 2.31
C GLY A 13 6.87 -5.78 2.54
N ALA A 14 7.75 -5.67 1.55
CA ALA A 14 9.20 -5.77 1.75
C ALA A 14 9.83 -4.42 2.19
N GLY A 15 9.04 -3.35 2.27
CA GLY A 15 9.44 -2.05 2.82
C GLY A 15 9.59 -2.07 4.34
N PHE A 16 10.12 -0.98 4.91
CA PHE A 16 10.43 -0.89 6.35
C PHE A 16 9.17 -1.00 7.21
N ILE A 17 8.19 -0.12 7.00
CA ILE A 17 6.96 -0.05 7.83
C ILE A 17 6.10 -1.29 7.60
N ALA A 18 5.85 -1.64 6.34
CA ALA A 18 4.97 -2.75 6.01
C ALA A 18 5.49 -4.11 6.50
N SER A 19 6.81 -4.34 6.47
CA SER A 19 7.40 -5.57 7.01
C SER A 19 7.20 -5.71 8.52
N ALA A 20 7.27 -4.59 9.26
CA ALA A 20 6.96 -4.56 10.69
C ALA A 20 5.48 -4.83 10.95
N PHE A 21 4.57 -4.21 10.18
CA PHE A 21 3.14 -4.45 10.24
C PHE A 21 2.80 -5.93 10.02
N ILE A 22 3.33 -6.56 8.97
CA ILE A 22 3.03 -7.98 8.67
C ILE A 22 3.45 -8.90 9.82
N LYS A 23 4.66 -8.71 10.35
CA LYS A 23 5.16 -9.49 11.50
C LYS A 23 4.30 -9.30 12.74
N PHE A 24 3.96 -8.05 13.05
CA PHE A 24 3.10 -7.71 14.18
C PHE A 24 1.71 -8.36 14.01
N TYR A 25 1.09 -8.22 12.83
CA TYR A 25 -0.26 -8.72 12.59
C TYR A 25 -0.35 -10.24 12.69
N LEU A 26 0.59 -10.99 12.08
CA LEU A 26 0.65 -12.45 12.17
C LEU A 26 0.92 -12.95 13.60
N ASN A 27 1.52 -12.12 14.45
CA ASN A 27 1.73 -12.47 15.87
C ASN A 27 0.44 -12.33 16.69
N ILE A 28 -0.39 -11.33 16.42
CA ILE A 28 -1.65 -11.09 17.15
C ILE A 28 -2.82 -11.92 16.61
N ASP A 29 -2.86 -12.20 15.31
CA ASP A 29 -3.87 -13.07 14.69
C ASP A 29 -3.18 -14.18 13.88
N LYS A 30 -2.84 -15.27 14.57
CA LYS A 30 -2.17 -16.44 13.98
C LYS A 30 -3.01 -17.19 12.93
N LYS A 31 -4.32 -16.91 12.84
CA LYS A 31 -5.22 -17.52 11.86
C LYS A 31 -5.36 -16.68 10.59
N ALA A 32 -5.07 -15.40 10.66
CA ALA A 32 -5.15 -14.51 9.51
C ALA A 32 -4.22 -14.99 8.37
N LYS A 33 -4.71 -14.91 7.15
CA LYS A 33 -3.90 -15.16 5.94
C LYS A 33 -3.40 -13.85 5.39
N VAL A 34 -2.09 -13.71 5.23
CA VAL A 34 -1.46 -12.51 4.69
C VAL A 34 -0.82 -12.81 3.33
N LEU A 35 -1.28 -12.12 2.29
CA LEU A 35 -0.61 -12.08 1.00
C LEU A 35 0.13 -10.74 0.87
N ASN A 36 1.44 -10.82 0.84
CA ASN A 36 2.33 -9.68 0.62
C ASN A 36 2.71 -9.58 -0.85
N VAL A 37 2.51 -8.41 -1.45
CA VAL A 37 2.97 -8.11 -2.80
C VAL A 37 3.93 -6.93 -2.79
N ASP A 38 5.05 -7.05 -3.52
CA ASP A 38 6.06 -6.01 -3.63
C ASP A 38 6.77 -6.11 -4.98
N LYS A 39 7.12 -4.99 -5.61
CA LYS A 39 7.88 -4.99 -6.86
C LYS A 39 9.38 -5.28 -6.65
N LEU A 40 9.85 -5.23 -5.40
CA LEU A 40 11.25 -5.32 -4.98
C LEU A 40 12.10 -4.18 -5.57
N GLY A 41 11.67 -2.94 -5.32
CA GLY A 41 12.44 -1.74 -5.63
C GLY A 41 13.64 -1.55 -4.68
N TYR A 42 14.32 -0.42 -4.81
CA TYR A 42 15.58 -0.13 -4.07
C TYR A 42 15.40 -0.15 -2.53
N ALA A 43 14.24 0.25 -2.01
CA ALA A 43 13.96 0.28 -0.57
C ALA A 43 13.45 -1.04 0.00
N SER A 44 13.16 -2.03 -0.87
CA SER A 44 12.64 -3.33 -0.48
C SER A 44 13.76 -4.25 0.02
N ASN A 45 13.49 -4.99 1.11
CA ASN A 45 14.42 -5.98 1.64
C ASN A 45 13.67 -7.17 2.25
N LEU A 46 13.69 -8.31 1.56
CA LEU A 46 13.05 -9.54 2.03
C LEU A 46 13.68 -10.13 3.30
N ALA A 47 14.92 -9.77 3.64
CA ALA A 47 15.55 -10.21 4.89
C ALA A 47 14.77 -9.74 6.13
N ARG A 48 14.03 -8.61 6.03
CA ARG A 48 13.14 -8.12 7.10
C ARG A 48 12.00 -9.10 7.44
N LEU A 49 11.65 -9.97 6.50
CA LEU A 49 10.55 -10.93 6.60
C LEU A 49 11.04 -12.38 6.82
N LYS A 50 12.36 -12.59 6.98
CA LYS A 50 12.95 -13.93 7.14
C LYS A 50 12.31 -14.75 8.25
N GLN A 51 11.98 -14.11 9.39
CA GLN A 51 11.37 -14.78 10.56
C GLN A 51 9.99 -15.37 10.27
N ILE A 52 9.27 -14.83 9.30
CA ILE A 52 7.91 -15.27 8.94
C ILE A 52 7.85 -15.92 7.56
N SER A 53 8.96 -16.10 6.87
CA SER A 53 9.00 -16.64 5.50
C SER A 53 8.42 -18.07 5.40
N SER A 54 8.52 -18.86 6.46
CA SER A 54 7.95 -20.22 6.59
C SER A 54 6.61 -20.25 7.34
N HIS A 55 6.04 -19.11 7.70
CA HIS A 55 4.76 -19.07 8.40
C HIS A 55 3.64 -19.60 7.48
N PRO A 56 2.80 -20.59 7.90
CA PRO A 56 1.84 -21.25 7.04
C PRO A 56 0.77 -20.32 6.44
N ASN A 57 0.51 -19.20 7.09
CA ASN A 57 -0.48 -18.22 6.67
C ASN A 57 0.14 -16.97 6.02
N TYR A 58 1.44 -16.98 5.72
CA TYR A 58 2.13 -15.92 5.00
C TYR A 58 2.49 -16.38 3.59
N SER A 59 2.25 -15.52 2.62
CA SER A 59 2.72 -15.73 1.25
C SER A 59 3.23 -14.42 0.65
N PHE A 60 4.20 -14.55 -0.24
CA PHE A 60 4.81 -13.43 -0.96
C PHE A 60 4.69 -13.64 -2.47
N LYS A 61 4.35 -12.55 -3.19
CA LYS A 61 4.42 -12.50 -4.65
C LYS A 61 5.15 -11.24 -5.10
N LYS A 62 6.12 -11.38 -5.99
CA LYS A 62 6.77 -10.25 -6.64
C LYS A 62 5.85 -9.70 -7.71
N ILE A 63 5.24 -8.53 -7.45
CA ILE A 63 4.27 -7.88 -8.35
C ILE A 63 4.55 -6.39 -8.39
N ASN A 64 4.60 -5.82 -9.59
CA ASN A 64 4.51 -4.38 -9.82
C ASN A 64 3.03 -4.02 -10.02
N LEU A 65 2.50 -3.10 -9.19
CA LEU A 65 1.10 -2.66 -9.26
C LEU A 65 0.74 -2.00 -10.60
N CYS A 66 1.75 -1.55 -11.38
CA CYS A 66 1.54 -1.06 -12.74
C CYS A 66 1.15 -2.19 -13.72
N ASN A 67 1.43 -3.45 -13.39
CA ASN A 67 0.96 -4.60 -14.17
C ASN A 67 -0.48 -4.96 -13.77
N LYS A 68 -1.43 -4.19 -14.31
CA LYS A 68 -2.85 -4.27 -13.96
C LYS A 68 -3.42 -5.68 -14.08
N LYS A 69 -3.09 -6.42 -15.17
CA LYS A 69 -3.63 -7.76 -15.40
C LYS A 69 -3.22 -8.75 -14.32
N VAL A 70 -1.91 -8.79 -14.00
CA VAL A 70 -1.37 -9.67 -12.95
C VAL A 70 -1.95 -9.30 -11.58
N LEU A 71 -2.09 -8.01 -11.31
CA LEU A 71 -2.67 -7.50 -10.05
C LEU A 71 -4.13 -7.94 -9.90
N GLU A 72 -4.95 -7.75 -10.93
CA GLU A 72 -6.35 -8.18 -10.97
C GLU A 72 -6.49 -9.69 -10.73
N ASP A 73 -5.72 -10.50 -11.44
CA ASP A 73 -5.76 -11.95 -11.30
C ASP A 73 -5.43 -12.40 -9.87
N VAL A 74 -4.41 -11.79 -9.26
CA VAL A 74 -3.98 -12.13 -7.90
C VAL A 74 -5.00 -11.67 -6.85
N ILE A 75 -5.56 -10.48 -6.99
CA ILE A 75 -6.60 -9.97 -6.09
C ILE A 75 -7.86 -10.84 -6.17
N ASN A 76 -8.31 -11.19 -7.39
CA ASN A 76 -9.46 -12.06 -7.61
C ASN A 76 -9.25 -13.45 -7.00
N GLN A 77 -8.06 -14.03 -7.15
CA GLN A 77 -7.73 -15.33 -6.57
C GLN A 77 -7.66 -15.31 -5.04
N PHE A 78 -7.13 -14.23 -4.48
CA PHE A 78 -6.95 -14.12 -3.03
C PHE A 78 -8.24 -13.71 -2.32
N GLU A 79 -9.10 -12.89 -2.96
CA GLU A 79 -10.34 -12.36 -2.39
C GLU A 79 -10.12 -11.75 -0.99
N PRO A 80 -9.38 -10.64 -0.88
CA PRO A 80 -9.05 -10.05 0.41
C PRO A 80 -10.28 -9.54 1.15
N ASP A 81 -10.27 -9.65 2.49
CA ASP A 81 -11.20 -8.94 3.38
C ASP A 81 -10.71 -7.51 3.69
N THR A 82 -9.38 -7.34 3.72
CA THR A 82 -8.72 -6.06 3.97
C THR A 82 -7.52 -5.90 3.05
N ILE A 83 -7.33 -4.71 2.53
CA ILE A 83 -6.13 -4.28 1.82
C ILE A 83 -5.44 -3.21 2.65
N VAL A 84 -4.13 -3.37 2.88
CA VAL A 84 -3.29 -2.34 3.49
C VAL A 84 -2.25 -1.92 2.46
N HIS A 85 -2.40 -0.69 1.97
CA HIS A 85 -1.63 -0.17 0.86
C HIS A 85 -0.46 0.67 1.34
N PHE A 86 0.72 0.05 1.46
CA PHE A 86 1.99 0.71 1.80
C PHE A 86 2.86 1.00 0.58
N ALA A 87 2.62 0.34 -0.56
CA ALA A 87 3.48 0.46 -1.72
C ALA A 87 3.53 1.91 -2.22
N ALA A 88 4.71 2.49 -2.14
CA ALA A 88 5.01 3.84 -2.64
C ALA A 88 6.52 3.98 -2.86
N GLU A 89 6.91 4.82 -3.80
CA GLU A 89 8.22 5.47 -3.78
C GLU A 89 8.14 6.63 -2.77
N SER A 90 9.12 6.73 -1.86
CA SER A 90 9.02 7.63 -0.69
C SER A 90 10.22 8.55 -0.45
N HIS A 91 11.29 8.44 -1.24
CA HIS A 91 12.49 9.24 -1.04
C HIS A 91 12.41 10.55 -1.82
N VAL A 92 12.26 11.68 -1.12
CA VAL A 92 12.01 13.00 -1.71
C VAL A 92 13.04 13.38 -2.77
N ASP A 93 14.35 13.27 -2.50
CA ASP A 93 15.40 13.64 -3.46
C ASP A 93 15.32 12.78 -4.74
N ASN A 94 14.98 11.50 -4.61
CA ASN A 94 14.78 10.66 -5.78
C ASN A 94 13.58 11.11 -6.61
N SER A 95 12.56 11.72 -5.99
CA SER A 95 11.39 12.21 -6.72
C SER A 95 11.72 13.39 -7.64
N ILE A 96 12.76 14.16 -7.31
CA ILE A 96 13.25 15.26 -8.14
C ILE A 96 14.01 14.72 -9.35
N ASN A 97 14.84 13.69 -9.13
CA ASN A 97 15.71 13.13 -10.17
C ASN A 97 15.00 12.11 -11.10
N LYS A 98 13.99 11.40 -10.57
CA LYS A 98 13.25 10.32 -11.26
C LYS A 98 11.75 10.40 -10.96
N PRO A 99 11.07 11.49 -11.34
CA PRO A 99 9.66 11.71 -11.02
C PRO A 99 8.73 10.62 -11.60
N ASP A 100 9.08 10.02 -12.73
CA ASP A 100 8.29 8.97 -13.39
C ASP A 100 8.06 7.76 -12.48
N ASP A 101 9.06 7.36 -11.67
CA ASP A 101 8.93 6.26 -10.72
C ASP A 101 7.84 6.54 -9.68
N PHE A 102 7.70 7.80 -9.27
CA PHE A 102 6.69 8.25 -8.30
C PHE A 102 5.29 8.31 -8.91
N ILE A 103 5.17 8.83 -10.12
CA ILE A 103 3.90 8.82 -10.86
C ILE A 103 3.44 7.37 -11.07
N ASN A 104 4.32 6.50 -11.56
CA ASN A 104 3.98 5.11 -11.82
C ASN A 104 3.61 4.36 -10.53
N SER A 105 4.45 4.43 -9.49
CA SER A 105 4.21 3.67 -8.28
C SER A 105 3.05 4.22 -7.45
N ASN A 106 3.06 5.56 -7.21
CA ASN A 106 2.15 6.16 -6.24
C ASN A 106 0.79 6.49 -6.84
N ILE A 107 0.72 6.90 -8.11
CA ILE A 107 -0.54 7.27 -8.77
C ILE A 107 -1.09 6.09 -9.56
N ILE A 108 -0.36 5.62 -10.58
CA ILE A 108 -0.85 4.57 -11.48
C ILE A 108 -1.01 3.24 -10.72
N GLY A 109 -0.06 2.89 -9.85
CA GLY A 109 -0.15 1.71 -9.00
C GLY A 109 -1.37 1.74 -8.09
N THR A 110 -1.64 2.88 -7.42
CA THR A 110 -2.82 3.07 -6.58
C THR A 110 -4.11 3.02 -7.41
N PHE A 111 -4.15 3.69 -8.56
CA PHE A 111 -5.29 3.62 -9.48
C PHE A 111 -5.60 2.18 -9.91
N ASN A 112 -4.59 1.42 -10.31
CA ASN A 112 -4.78 0.03 -10.72
C ASN A 112 -5.31 -0.83 -9.57
N LEU A 113 -4.79 -0.63 -8.36
CA LEU A 113 -5.25 -1.34 -7.17
C LEU A 113 -6.73 -1.04 -6.87
N LEU A 114 -7.11 0.22 -6.84
CA LEU A 114 -8.50 0.67 -6.63
C LEU A 114 -9.43 0.13 -7.72
N SER A 115 -9.02 0.25 -8.99
CA SER A 115 -9.76 -0.27 -10.14
C SER A 115 -9.96 -1.81 -10.08
N SER A 116 -8.99 -2.55 -9.53
CA SER A 116 -9.10 -4.00 -9.34
C SER A 116 -10.08 -4.34 -8.22
N VAL A 117 -10.03 -3.58 -7.12
CA VAL A 117 -10.91 -3.75 -5.96
C VAL A 117 -12.38 -3.52 -6.33
N THR A 118 -12.67 -2.53 -7.16
CA THR A 118 -14.06 -2.23 -7.57
C THR A 118 -14.72 -3.33 -8.39
N LYS A 119 -13.94 -4.26 -8.94
CA LYS A 119 -14.45 -5.42 -9.69
C LYS A 119 -14.81 -6.60 -8.79
N LEU A 120 -14.34 -6.63 -7.53
CA LEU A 120 -14.66 -7.69 -6.60
C LEU A 120 -16.14 -7.67 -6.22
N LYS A 121 -16.75 -8.86 -6.06
CA LYS A 121 -18.12 -9.01 -5.56
C LYS A 121 -18.24 -8.49 -4.11
N ASN A 122 -17.29 -8.89 -3.26
CA ASN A 122 -17.20 -8.43 -1.88
C ASN A 122 -16.09 -7.39 -1.80
N LYS A 123 -16.43 -6.15 -1.47
CA LYS A 123 -15.45 -5.06 -1.36
C LYS A 123 -14.65 -5.23 -0.08
N PRO A 124 -13.30 -5.26 -0.14
CA PRO A 124 -12.48 -5.30 1.04
C PRO A 124 -12.47 -3.94 1.75
N TYR A 125 -12.19 -3.96 3.04
CA TYR A 125 -11.80 -2.74 3.74
C TYR A 125 -10.44 -2.26 3.20
N PHE A 126 -10.35 -0.97 2.83
CA PHE A 126 -9.15 -0.42 2.19
C PHE A 126 -8.48 0.60 3.12
N ILE A 127 -7.24 0.32 3.53
CA ILE A 127 -6.41 1.20 4.35
C ILE A 127 -5.29 1.74 3.47
N HIS A 128 -5.25 3.04 3.24
CA HIS A 128 -4.21 3.73 2.49
C HIS A 128 -3.23 4.41 3.45
N ILE A 129 -1.94 4.14 3.29
CA ILE A 129 -0.91 4.79 4.10
C ILE A 129 -0.42 6.04 3.37
N SER A 130 -0.72 7.19 3.94
CA SER A 130 -0.32 8.50 3.42
C SER A 130 0.85 9.12 4.20
N THR A 131 1.04 10.41 4.11
CA THR A 131 2.09 11.20 4.74
C THR A 131 1.55 12.60 5.07
N ASP A 132 2.08 13.22 6.10
CA ASP A 132 1.81 14.62 6.43
C ASP A 132 2.40 15.60 5.41
N GLU A 133 3.38 15.19 4.62
CA GLU A 133 3.95 16.02 3.54
C GLU A 133 2.93 16.43 2.46
N VAL A 134 1.77 15.78 2.41
CA VAL A 134 0.67 16.21 1.53
C VAL A 134 0.14 17.60 1.89
N TYR A 135 0.36 18.05 3.13
CA TYR A 135 -0.01 19.38 3.61
C TYR A 135 1.06 20.45 3.35
N GLY A 136 2.25 20.04 2.92
CA GLY A 136 3.37 20.93 2.59
C GLY A 136 4.44 21.01 3.67
N SER A 137 5.11 22.16 3.75
CA SER A 137 6.17 22.41 4.74
C SER A 137 5.63 23.20 5.93
N CYS A 138 5.93 22.74 7.15
CA CYS A 138 5.55 23.42 8.38
C CYS A 138 6.79 23.96 9.08
N THR A 139 6.86 25.28 9.27
CA THR A 139 7.97 25.92 10.00
C THR A 139 7.70 26.07 11.49
N LYS A 140 6.45 26.07 11.91
CA LYS A 140 6.01 26.14 13.31
C LYS A 140 4.67 25.44 13.48
N GLY A 141 4.54 24.67 14.57
CA GLY A 141 3.29 23.97 14.91
C GLY A 141 3.22 22.57 14.28
N GLU A 142 2.00 22.13 14.00
CA GLU A 142 1.68 20.78 13.49
C GLU A 142 0.61 20.86 12.41
N PHE A 143 0.58 19.88 11.51
CA PHE A 143 -0.53 19.71 10.59
C PHE A 143 -1.70 18.97 11.26
N LYS A 144 -2.90 19.25 10.77
CA LYS A 144 -4.13 18.54 11.14
C LYS A 144 -4.79 18.01 9.88
N GLU A 145 -5.59 16.97 9.99
CA GLU A 145 -6.29 16.35 8.86
C GLU A 145 -7.28 17.31 8.17
N THR A 146 -7.59 18.43 8.80
CA THR A 146 -8.42 19.52 8.24
C THR A 146 -7.64 20.50 7.37
N ASN A 147 -6.30 20.41 7.36
CA ASN A 147 -5.49 21.28 6.53
C ASN A 147 -5.71 20.99 5.03
N ARG A 148 -5.59 22.02 4.21
CA ARG A 148 -5.62 21.87 2.75
C ARG A 148 -4.33 21.23 2.28
N TYR A 149 -4.43 20.39 1.26
CA TYR A 149 -3.26 19.85 0.59
C TYR A 149 -2.49 20.97 -0.10
N ASN A 150 -1.19 21.02 0.15
CA ASN A 150 -0.25 21.99 -0.44
C ASN A 150 1.14 21.35 -0.61
N PRO A 151 1.23 20.23 -1.35
CA PRO A 151 2.47 19.46 -1.47
C PRO A 151 3.59 20.30 -2.09
N SER A 152 4.82 20.13 -1.57
CA SER A 152 5.98 20.94 -1.96
C SER A 152 7.06 20.15 -2.72
N SER A 153 6.83 18.86 -3.02
CA SER A 153 7.76 18.01 -3.78
C SER A 153 7.00 17.11 -4.76
N PRO A 154 7.66 16.54 -5.79
CA PRO A 154 7.02 15.54 -6.65
C PRO A 154 6.54 14.31 -5.86
N TYR A 155 7.29 13.89 -4.82
CA TYR A 155 6.84 12.83 -3.90
C TYR A 155 5.53 13.22 -3.21
N SER A 156 5.50 14.35 -2.49
CA SER A 156 4.32 14.74 -1.74
C SER A 156 3.11 15.03 -2.67
N ALA A 157 3.35 15.54 -3.88
CA ALA A 157 2.31 15.73 -4.89
C ALA A 157 1.75 14.38 -5.38
N SER A 158 2.60 13.37 -5.59
CA SER A 158 2.16 12.02 -5.97
C SER A 158 1.35 11.35 -4.85
N LYS A 159 1.72 11.56 -3.58
CA LYS A 159 0.97 11.05 -2.43
C LYS A 159 -0.37 11.76 -2.26
N ALA A 160 -0.42 13.09 -2.38
CA ALA A 160 -1.67 13.84 -2.37
C ALA A 160 -2.62 13.39 -3.49
N SER A 161 -2.08 13.12 -4.69
CA SER A 161 -2.85 12.59 -5.81
C SER A 161 -3.44 11.20 -5.49
N SER A 162 -2.67 10.30 -4.88
CA SER A 162 -3.18 8.99 -4.48
C SER A 162 -4.24 9.07 -3.38
N ASP A 163 -4.09 9.98 -2.42
CA ASP A 163 -5.11 10.24 -1.40
C ASP A 163 -6.44 10.70 -2.02
N LEU A 164 -6.36 11.62 -3.00
CA LEU A 164 -7.54 12.10 -3.72
C LEU A 164 -8.21 10.98 -4.53
N LEU A 165 -7.44 10.08 -5.15
CA LEU A 165 -7.98 8.88 -5.81
C LEU A 165 -8.72 7.99 -4.82
N VAL A 166 -8.11 7.66 -3.68
CA VAL A 166 -8.73 6.81 -2.65
C VAL A 166 -10.04 7.44 -2.15
N ASN A 167 -10.01 8.74 -1.86
CA ASN A 167 -11.20 9.47 -1.43
C ASN A 167 -12.31 9.49 -2.50
N ALA A 168 -11.96 9.66 -3.76
CA ALA A 168 -12.93 9.63 -4.87
C ALA A 168 -13.56 8.24 -5.00
N TRP A 169 -12.76 7.17 -4.95
CA TRP A 169 -13.26 5.79 -5.01
C TRP A 169 -14.15 5.42 -3.82
N ASN A 170 -13.89 5.96 -2.64
CA ASN A 170 -14.74 5.73 -1.47
C ASN A 170 -16.13 6.39 -1.58
N LYS A 171 -16.27 7.41 -2.41
CA LYS A 171 -17.52 8.17 -2.60
C LYS A 171 -18.38 7.64 -3.75
N THR A 172 -17.82 6.80 -4.61
CA THR A 172 -18.50 6.25 -5.81
C THR A 172 -18.79 4.77 -5.66
#